data_2bccc4cbf2cff884504f3d5603f664bb
#
_entry.id   2bccc4cbf2cff884504f3d5603f664bb
#
_cell.length_a   1.000
_cell.length_b   1.000
_cell.length_c   1.000
_cell.angle_alpha   90.00
_cell.angle_beta   90.00
_cell.angle_gamma   90.00
#
_symmetry.space_group_name_H-M   'P 1'
#
loop_
_entity.id
_entity.type
_entity.pdbx_description
1 polymer ?
#
loop_
_entity_poly.entity_id
_entity_poly.type
_entity_poly.pdbx_seq_one_letter_code
_entity_poly.pdbx_strand_id
1 'polypeptide(L)'
;LHDALPIYYQAHHDPLTGLPNRILFENRLQAALLHSEESGSLGAVLFLDLDRFKHINDSLGHPVGDLLLKGIAHRLKETLRDIDTVARLGGDEFIVLLPGLLQASDAQAIANKLLACFNTPFQAGEHELYISPSIGSCVFPTDGNDVATLVKNADAAMYRSKAKGRNRVERYTCDLTAQASERIALEQELRRALERNQLTLVYQPKIDLMTQTLAGAETLIRWSHPTFGDVPPEHFIPLAEENGMILQIGDWVLEKACRQMGVWRKTCKPFGPLSVNLAGAQLRQTNLLERIEQLLNDNGLEPGCLQLEITENFIMSQTQEALAVLHKLKHLGVQLAIDDFGTGYSSLSYLKRLPLDILKIDQSFIRGLPEDTHDAAIVRAIIALGRSLQLTVIAEGVENSEQQQFLTSEGCEQIQGYIVSLPLDPEEFRARFLLMNLSDFSDSTAAKPPL
;
A
#
# COMPACT_ATOMS: atom_id res chain seq x y z
N LEU A 1 37.52 -41.51 -2.83
CA LEU A 1 36.30 -41.40 -2.00
C LEU A 1 36.37 -40.17 -1.06
N HIS A 2 37.58 -39.74 -0.55
CA HIS A 2 37.68 -38.62 0.38
C HIS A 2 37.47 -37.26 -0.29
N ASP A 3 37.79 -37.09 -1.57
CA ASP A 3 37.62 -35.82 -2.31
C ASP A 3 36.22 -35.65 -2.92
N ALA A 4 35.44 -36.72 -3.01
CA ALA A 4 34.09 -36.68 -3.58
C ALA A 4 33.02 -36.15 -2.55
N LEU A 5 33.23 -36.37 -1.28
CA LEU A 5 32.32 -35.94 -0.20
C LEU A 5 32.21 -34.41 -0.09
N PRO A 6 33.31 -33.63 -0.11
CA PRO A 6 33.24 -32.17 -0.10
C PRO A 6 32.56 -31.60 -1.33
N ILE A 7 32.83 -32.19 -2.53
CA ILE A 7 32.20 -31.73 -3.78
C ILE A 7 30.71 -32.00 -3.80
N TYR A 8 30.27 -33.17 -3.32
CA TYR A 8 28.86 -33.49 -3.18
C TYR A 8 28.16 -32.59 -2.19
N TYR A 9 28.77 -32.27 -1.05
CA TYR A 9 28.22 -31.37 -0.05
C TYR A 9 28.05 -29.95 -0.62
N GLN A 10 29.07 -29.42 -1.28
CA GLN A 10 29.02 -28.09 -1.94
C GLN A 10 27.97 -28.02 -3.06
N ALA A 11 27.74 -29.10 -3.78
CA ALA A 11 26.71 -29.16 -4.83
C ALA A 11 25.28 -29.11 -4.29
N HIS A 12 25.05 -29.44 -3.01
CA HIS A 12 23.73 -29.62 -2.41
C HIS A 12 23.42 -28.66 -1.25
N HIS A 13 24.38 -27.84 -0.82
CA HIS A 13 24.19 -26.93 0.31
C HIS A 13 24.59 -25.49 -0.07
N ASP A 14 23.90 -24.52 0.56
CA ASP A 14 24.26 -23.11 0.47
C ASP A 14 25.55 -22.82 1.23
N PRO A 15 26.58 -22.27 0.58
CA PRO A 15 27.90 -22.08 1.23
C PRO A 15 27.91 -21.07 2.37
N LEU A 16 26.94 -20.13 2.43
CA LEU A 16 26.86 -19.12 3.46
C LEU A 16 26.22 -19.67 4.73
N THR A 17 25.08 -20.34 4.62
CA THR A 17 24.24 -20.76 5.74
C THR A 17 24.41 -22.25 6.12
N GLY A 18 24.99 -23.05 5.22
CA GLY A 18 25.08 -24.51 5.39
C GLY A 18 23.75 -25.25 5.23
N LEU A 19 22.67 -24.57 4.95
CA LEU A 19 21.37 -25.18 4.69
C LEU A 19 21.37 -25.92 3.34
N PRO A 20 20.47 -26.89 3.09
CA PRO A 20 20.14 -27.37 1.77
C PRO A 20 19.99 -26.22 0.76
N ASN A 21 20.50 -26.39 -0.44
CA ASN A 21 20.26 -25.49 -1.54
C ASN A 21 19.00 -25.91 -2.34
N ARG A 22 18.70 -25.20 -3.43
CA ARG A 22 17.56 -25.47 -4.32
C ARG A 22 17.54 -26.93 -4.79
N ILE A 23 18.69 -27.45 -5.23
CA ILE A 23 18.80 -28.81 -5.78
C ILE A 23 18.40 -29.86 -4.75
N LEU A 24 18.95 -29.76 -3.55
CA LEU A 24 18.63 -30.73 -2.48
C LEU A 24 17.18 -30.58 -2.00
N PHE A 25 16.66 -29.38 -1.96
CA PHE A 25 15.25 -29.14 -1.61
C PHE A 25 14.31 -29.81 -2.63
N GLU A 26 14.53 -29.58 -3.92
CA GLU A 26 13.70 -30.16 -4.99
C GLU A 26 13.72 -31.70 -4.97
N ASN A 27 14.89 -32.30 -4.74
CA ASN A 27 15.02 -33.75 -4.59
C ASN A 27 14.22 -34.28 -3.39
N ARG A 28 14.26 -33.58 -2.25
CA ARG A 28 13.50 -33.97 -1.05
C ARG A 28 11.99 -33.80 -1.24
N LEU A 29 11.58 -32.73 -1.89
CA LEU A 29 10.17 -32.48 -2.22
C LEU A 29 9.64 -33.55 -3.18
N GLN A 30 10.42 -33.94 -4.18
CA GLN A 30 10.04 -35.04 -5.09
C GLN A 30 9.85 -36.38 -4.33
N ALA A 31 10.73 -36.69 -3.39
CA ALA A 31 10.61 -37.89 -2.55
C ALA A 31 9.39 -37.81 -1.63
N ALA A 32 9.10 -36.63 -1.06
CA ALA A 32 7.93 -36.41 -0.21
C ALA A 32 6.61 -36.51 -0.99
N LEU A 33 6.58 -36.06 -2.25
CA LEU A 33 5.42 -36.23 -3.13
C LEU A 33 5.12 -37.69 -3.41
N LEU A 34 6.12 -38.49 -3.79
CA LEU A 34 5.95 -39.92 -4.00
C LEU A 34 5.43 -40.64 -2.75
N HIS A 35 6.00 -40.31 -1.59
CA HIS A 35 5.53 -40.89 -0.32
C HIS A 35 4.08 -40.47 0.02
N SER A 36 3.70 -39.23 -0.29
CA SER A 36 2.34 -38.73 -0.12
C SER A 36 1.32 -39.48 -0.99
N GLU A 37 1.69 -39.76 -2.25
CA GLU A 37 0.84 -40.55 -3.16
C GLU A 37 0.63 -41.99 -2.64
N GLU A 38 1.67 -42.62 -2.08
CA GLU A 38 1.60 -43.98 -1.56
C GLU A 38 0.86 -44.10 -0.23
N SER A 39 1.09 -43.13 0.68
CA SER A 39 0.57 -43.18 2.06
C SER A 39 -0.75 -42.44 2.26
N GLY A 40 -1.15 -41.57 1.32
CA GLY A 40 -2.27 -40.65 1.48
C GLY A 40 -2.00 -39.52 2.50
N SER A 41 -0.75 -39.36 2.94
CA SER A 41 -0.36 -38.28 3.87
C SER A 41 -0.30 -36.93 3.19
N LEU A 42 -0.57 -35.85 3.94
CA LEU A 42 -0.42 -34.49 3.46
C LEU A 42 1.02 -34.00 3.69
N GLY A 43 1.43 -33.01 2.93
CA GLY A 43 2.63 -32.25 3.21
C GLY A 43 2.42 -30.78 2.81
N ALA A 44 3.37 -29.93 3.15
CA ALA A 44 3.31 -28.51 2.76
C ALA A 44 4.67 -27.97 2.32
N VAL A 45 4.62 -26.96 1.46
CA VAL A 45 5.74 -26.11 1.09
C VAL A 45 5.46 -24.70 1.61
N LEU A 46 6.44 -24.12 2.32
CA LEU A 46 6.39 -22.74 2.77
C LEU A 46 7.50 -21.97 2.06
N PHE A 47 7.17 -20.85 1.43
CA PHE A 47 8.13 -19.94 0.83
C PHE A 47 8.25 -18.69 1.71
N LEU A 48 9.46 -18.30 2.08
CA LEU A 48 9.75 -17.19 2.96
C LEU A 48 10.69 -16.21 2.27
N ASP A 49 10.39 -14.92 2.38
CA ASP A 49 11.24 -13.81 1.92
C ASP A 49 11.38 -12.79 3.04
N LEU A 50 12.58 -12.26 3.24
CA LEU A 50 12.89 -11.33 4.34
C LEU A 50 12.54 -9.90 3.94
N ASP A 51 11.57 -9.33 4.64
CA ASP A 51 11.08 -7.99 4.35
C ASP A 51 12.18 -6.93 4.48
N ARG A 52 12.40 -6.15 3.41
CA ARG A 52 13.37 -5.04 3.38
C ARG A 52 14.83 -5.44 3.65
N PHE A 53 15.23 -6.70 3.45
CA PHE A 53 16.61 -7.15 3.68
C PHE A 53 17.62 -6.34 2.88
N LYS A 54 17.29 -5.90 1.66
CA LYS A 54 18.14 -5.02 0.86
C LYS A 54 18.50 -3.72 1.60
N HIS A 55 17.57 -3.11 2.35
CA HIS A 55 17.85 -1.90 3.14
C HIS A 55 18.90 -2.14 4.23
N ILE A 56 18.93 -3.34 4.82
CA ILE A 56 19.95 -3.70 5.80
C ILE A 56 21.32 -3.77 5.12
N ASN A 57 21.41 -4.42 3.95
CA ASN A 57 22.64 -4.47 3.18
C ASN A 57 23.13 -3.09 2.74
N ASP A 58 22.21 -2.25 2.24
CA ASP A 58 22.54 -0.90 1.77
C ASP A 58 22.99 0.02 2.92
N SER A 59 22.49 -0.20 4.14
CA SER A 59 22.80 0.65 5.30
C SER A 59 23.98 0.16 6.13
N LEU A 60 24.14 -1.17 6.33
CA LEU A 60 25.11 -1.77 7.24
C LEU A 60 26.17 -2.63 6.53
N GLY A 61 26.02 -2.80 5.22
CA GLY A 61 26.93 -3.57 4.37
C GLY A 61 26.63 -5.07 4.35
N HIS A 62 27.08 -5.73 3.28
CA HIS A 62 26.88 -7.17 3.05
C HIS A 62 27.39 -8.08 4.17
N PRO A 63 28.53 -7.79 4.87
CA PRO A 63 28.98 -8.65 5.97
C PRO A 63 27.99 -8.76 7.13
N VAL A 64 27.26 -7.69 7.43
CA VAL A 64 26.22 -7.71 8.47
C VAL A 64 25.00 -8.49 7.99
N GLY A 65 24.61 -8.32 6.71
CA GLY A 65 23.55 -9.11 6.07
C GLY A 65 23.87 -10.62 6.08
N ASP A 66 25.12 -11.01 5.82
CA ASP A 66 25.54 -12.40 5.85
C ASP A 66 25.46 -13.01 7.26
N LEU A 67 25.81 -12.26 8.31
CA LEU A 67 25.65 -12.69 9.71
C LEU A 67 24.16 -12.85 10.05
N LEU A 68 23.33 -11.92 9.61
CA LEU A 68 21.88 -11.99 9.80
C LEU A 68 21.28 -13.24 9.14
N LEU A 69 21.66 -13.52 7.89
CA LEU A 69 21.20 -14.73 7.16
C LEU A 69 21.60 -16.03 7.87
N LYS A 70 22.82 -16.10 8.43
CA LYS A 70 23.26 -17.23 9.26
C LYS A 70 22.44 -17.39 10.53
N GLY A 71 22.16 -16.29 11.22
CA GLY A 71 21.30 -16.28 12.42
C GLY A 71 19.88 -16.74 12.13
N ILE A 72 19.30 -16.29 11.00
CA ILE A 72 17.97 -16.70 10.55
C ILE A 72 17.96 -18.20 10.21
N ALA A 73 18.91 -18.67 9.42
CA ALA A 73 19.05 -20.07 9.05
C ALA A 73 19.09 -21.01 10.27
N HIS A 74 19.86 -20.62 11.28
CA HIS A 74 19.98 -21.36 12.55
C HIS A 74 18.63 -21.41 13.29
N ARG A 75 17.97 -20.24 13.47
CA ARG A 75 16.70 -20.13 14.18
C ARG A 75 15.56 -20.88 13.48
N LEU A 76 15.48 -20.80 12.15
CA LEU A 76 14.51 -21.58 11.37
C LEU A 76 14.71 -23.09 11.57
N LYS A 77 15.98 -23.56 11.52
CA LYS A 77 16.30 -24.98 11.72
C LYS A 77 15.95 -25.47 13.12
N GLU A 78 16.19 -24.68 14.16
CA GLU A 78 15.83 -25.04 15.55
C GLU A 78 14.31 -25.05 15.80
N THR A 79 13.55 -24.28 15.01
CA THR A 79 12.09 -24.21 15.14
C THR A 79 11.38 -25.41 14.54
N LEU A 80 12.01 -26.08 13.58
CA LEU A 80 11.48 -27.19 12.78
C LEU A 80 11.87 -28.55 13.36
N ARG A 81 11.14 -29.61 12.93
CA ARG A 81 11.43 -31.00 13.29
C ARG A 81 12.56 -31.55 12.41
N ASP A 82 13.23 -32.61 12.87
CA ASP A 82 14.32 -33.27 12.12
C ASP A 82 13.89 -33.78 10.73
N ILE A 83 12.62 -34.15 10.57
CA ILE A 83 12.03 -34.59 9.29
C ILE A 83 11.72 -33.43 8.33
N ASP A 84 11.55 -32.21 8.87
CA ASP A 84 11.29 -31.05 8.06
C ASP A 84 12.59 -30.56 7.38
N THR A 85 12.47 -29.95 6.23
CA THR A 85 13.63 -29.42 5.52
C THR A 85 13.50 -27.91 5.37
N VAL A 86 14.47 -27.15 5.87
CA VAL A 86 14.66 -25.76 5.50
C VAL A 86 15.81 -25.65 4.52
N ALA A 87 15.63 -24.87 3.45
CA ALA A 87 16.62 -24.62 2.43
C ALA A 87 16.70 -23.11 2.14
N ARG A 88 17.85 -22.67 1.61
CA ARG A 88 18.03 -21.31 1.10
C ARG A 88 18.16 -21.37 -0.43
N LEU A 89 17.34 -20.59 -1.14
CA LEU A 89 17.30 -20.58 -2.59
C LEU A 89 18.29 -19.57 -3.19
N GLY A 90 18.61 -18.53 -2.46
CA GLY A 90 19.52 -17.44 -2.82
C GLY A 90 19.06 -16.12 -2.20
N GLY A 91 19.93 -15.12 -2.14
CA GLY A 91 19.57 -13.81 -1.58
C GLY A 91 18.96 -13.90 -0.17
N ASP A 92 17.74 -13.42 -0.03
CA ASP A 92 16.91 -13.39 1.17
C ASP A 92 15.76 -14.43 1.17
N GLU A 93 15.79 -15.38 0.23
CA GLU A 93 14.74 -16.39 0.04
C GLU A 93 15.05 -17.70 0.75
N PHE A 94 14.12 -18.16 1.58
CA PHE A 94 14.14 -19.47 2.23
C PHE A 94 12.90 -20.27 1.83
N ILE A 95 13.03 -21.61 1.83
CA ILE A 95 11.92 -22.50 1.55
C ILE A 95 11.93 -23.66 2.55
N VAL A 96 10.72 -24.07 2.98
CA VAL A 96 10.54 -25.13 3.97
C VAL A 96 9.64 -26.20 3.40
N LEU A 97 10.04 -27.45 3.57
CA LEU A 97 9.23 -28.64 3.29
C LEU A 97 8.78 -29.27 4.60
N LEU A 98 7.49 -29.50 4.72
CA LEU A 98 6.84 -30.15 5.86
C LEU A 98 6.17 -31.44 5.38
N PRO A 99 6.84 -32.58 5.44
CA PRO A 99 6.25 -33.88 5.06
C PRO A 99 5.39 -34.45 6.19
N GLY A 100 4.45 -35.34 5.86
CA GLY A 100 3.71 -36.18 6.82
C GLY A 100 2.83 -35.34 7.77
N LEU A 101 2.07 -34.39 7.25
CA LEU A 101 1.08 -33.64 8.01
C LEU A 101 -0.19 -34.47 8.18
N LEU A 102 -0.84 -34.33 9.33
CA LEU A 102 -2.13 -35.03 9.61
C LEU A 102 -3.30 -34.27 8.98
N GLN A 103 -3.24 -32.94 9.00
CA GLN A 103 -4.27 -32.05 8.44
C GLN A 103 -3.65 -30.77 7.86
N ALA A 104 -4.36 -30.15 6.93
CA ALA A 104 -3.88 -28.94 6.26
C ALA A 104 -3.66 -27.75 7.21
N SER A 105 -4.39 -27.68 8.34
CA SER A 105 -4.21 -26.65 9.37
C SER A 105 -2.87 -26.74 10.10
N ASP A 106 -2.21 -27.91 10.10
CA ASP A 106 -0.89 -28.07 10.70
C ASP A 106 0.16 -27.23 9.99
N ALA A 107 0.04 -27.10 8.65
CA ALA A 107 0.90 -26.23 7.86
C ALA A 107 0.81 -24.76 8.32
N GLN A 108 -0.42 -24.26 8.55
CA GLN A 108 -0.66 -22.91 9.03
C GLN A 108 -0.11 -22.69 10.45
N ALA A 109 -0.27 -23.67 11.32
CA ALA A 109 0.24 -23.61 12.70
C ALA A 109 1.78 -23.53 12.71
N ILE A 110 2.45 -24.36 11.88
CA ILE A 110 3.93 -24.33 11.76
C ILE A 110 4.39 -23.02 11.10
N ALA A 111 3.69 -22.52 10.06
CA ALA A 111 4.02 -21.25 9.43
C ALA A 111 3.90 -20.08 10.42
N ASN A 112 2.86 -20.05 11.26
CA ASN A 112 2.71 -19.04 12.31
C ASN A 112 3.81 -19.17 13.39
N LYS A 113 4.25 -20.39 13.73
CA LYS A 113 5.39 -20.61 14.64
C LYS A 113 6.70 -20.07 14.04
N LEU A 114 6.90 -20.27 12.74
CA LEU A 114 8.04 -19.69 12.02
C LEU A 114 7.96 -18.17 11.98
N LEU A 115 6.79 -17.58 11.73
CA LEU A 115 6.61 -16.13 11.79
C LEU A 115 6.93 -15.58 13.18
N ALA A 116 6.43 -16.24 14.24
CA ALA A 116 6.64 -15.82 15.62
C ALA A 116 8.13 -15.85 16.04
N CYS A 117 8.96 -16.71 15.44
CA CYS A 117 10.38 -16.75 15.77
C CYS A 117 11.15 -15.49 15.34
N PHE A 118 10.57 -14.63 14.52
CA PHE A 118 11.12 -13.32 14.15
C PHE A 118 10.73 -12.17 15.10
N ASN A 119 9.87 -12.42 16.10
CA ASN A 119 9.49 -11.40 17.09
C ASN A 119 10.67 -11.03 18.02
N THR A 120 11.69 -11.86 18.11
CA THR A 120 12.91 -11.57 18.84
C THR A 120 14.03 -11.14 17.88
N PRO A 121 14.84 -10.15 18.26
CA PRO A 121 15.90 -9.65 17.38
C PRO A 121 16.95 -10.70 17.04
N PHE A 122 17.69 -10.43 15.98
CA PHE A 122 18.85 -11.20 15.56
C PHE A 122 20.11 -10.44 15.88
N GLN A 123 21.10 -11.15 16.48
CA GLN A 123 22.42 -10.57 16.70
C GLN A 123 23.30 -10.75 15.46
N ALA A 124 23.70 -9.64 14.85
CA ALA A 124 24.60 -9.63 13.69
C ALA A 124 25.84 -8.78 14.02
N GLY A 125 26.86 -9.42 14.58
CA GLY A 125 28.04 -8.71 15.12
C GLY A 125 27.66 -7.85 16.32
N GLU A 126 27.93 -6.54 16.26
CA GLU A 126 27.58 -5.58 17.30
C GLU A 126 26.11 -5.05 17.15
N HIS A 127 25.41 -5.44 16.08
CA HIS A 127 24.07 -4.94 15.78
C HIS A 127 22.98 -5.91 16.24
N GLU A 128 21.97 -5.36 16.89
CA GLU A 128 20.70 -6.04 17.20
C GLU A 128 19.67 -5.63 16.15
N LEU A 129 19.22 -6.57 15.32
CA LEU A 129 18.40 -6.29 14.15
C LEU A 129 17.03 -6.94 14.25
N TYR A 130 15.99 -6.15 13.97
CA TYR A 130 14.62 -6.62 13.80
C TYR A 130 14.31 -6.75 12.30
N ILE A 131 13.86 -7.92 11.91
CA ILE A 131 13.42 -8.20 10.54
C ILE A 131 12.22 -9.12 10.58
N SER A 132 11.30 -8.96 9.65
CA SER A 132 10.13 -9.83 9.50
C SER A 132 10.20 -10.62 8.21
N PRO A 133 9.57 -11.80 8.12
CA PRO A 133 9.39 -12.51 6.86
C PRO A 133 7.99 -12.33 6.32
N SER A 134 7.85 -12.34 5.00
CA SER A 134 6.60 -12.64 4.31
C SER A 134 6.57 -14.13 3.96
N ILE A 135 5.53 -14.86 4.37
CA ILE A 135 5.44 -16.31 4.23
C ILE A 135 4.24 -16.69 3.36
N GLY A 136 4.48 -17.50 2.32
CA GLY A 136 3.45 -18.17 1.55
C GLY A 136 3.44 -19.65 1.80
N SER A 137 2.26 -20.28 1.90
CA SER A 137 2.11 -21.70 2.14
C SER A 137 1.20 -22.39 1.13
N CYS A 138 1.56 -23.58 0.68
CA CYS A 138 0.70 -24.48 -0.07
C CYS A 138 0.78 -25.90 0.46
N VAL A 139 -0.28 -26.69 0.27
CA VAL A 139 -0.42 -28.06 0.80
C VAL A 139 -0.53 -29.04 -0.37
N PHE A 140 0.28 -30.07 -0.37
CA PHE A 140 0.15 -31.15 -1.35
C PHE A 140 -0.54 -32.38 -0.76
N PRO A 141 -1.29 -33.14 -1.60
CA PRO A 141 -1.44 -32.98 -3.05
C PRO A 141 -2.50 -31.94 -3.47
N THR A 142 -3.20 -31.30 -2.54
CA THR A 142 -4.37 -30.43 -2.81
C THR A 142 -4.03 -29.22 -3.70
N ASP A 143 -2.92 -28.56 -3.42
CA ASP A 143 -2.53 -27.30 -4.09
C ASP A 143 -1.49 -27.54 -5.21
N GLY A 144 -1.17 -28.81 -5.51
CA GLY A 144 -0.26 -29.25 -6.57
C GLY A 144 0.31 -30.63 -6.28
N ASN A 145 0.75 -31.32 -7.33
CA ASN A 145 1.31 -32.68 -7.28
C ASN A 145 2.67 -32.79 -7.96
N ASP A 146 3.30 -31.67 -8.31
CA ASP A 146 4.66 -31.62 -8.84
C ASP A 146 5.45 -30.49 -8.19
N VAL A 147 6.79 -30.61 -8.24
CA VAL A 147 7.72 -29.68 -7.59
C VAL A 147 7.55 -28.25 -8.09
N ALA A 148 7.47 -28.05 -9.42
CA ALA A 148 7.42 -26.73 -10.01
C ALA A 148 6.13 -25.99 -9.66
N THR A 149 5.00 -26.70 -9.70
CA THR A 149 3.69 -26.17 -9.30
C THR A 149 3.66 -25.77 -7.84
N LEU A 150 4.16 -26.60 -6.93
CA LEU A 150 4.14 -26.30 -5.50
C LEU A 150 5.04 -25.14 -5.11
N VAL A 151 6.25 -25.07 -5.67
CA VAL A 151 7.17 -23.94 -5.45
C VAL A 151 6.53 -22.64 -5.96
N LYS A 152 5.97 -22.65 -7.18
CA LYS A 152 5.27 -21.50 -7.77
C LYS A 152 4.07 -21.05 -6.94
N ASN A 153 3.27 -21.99 -6.41
CA ASN A 153 2.07 -21.69 -5.64
C ASN A 153 2.42 -21.14 -4.25
N ALA A 154 3.46 -21.66 -3.60
CA ALA A 154 3.97 -21.13 -2.34
C ALA A 154 4.55 -19.70 -2.53
N ASP A 155 5.29 -19.47 -3.62
CA ASP A 155 5.81 -18.14 -3.97
C ASP A 155 4.68 -17.13 -4.23
N ALA A 156 3.64 -17.50 -5.01
CA ALA A 156 2.47 -16.65 -5.23
C ALA A 156 1.76 -16.26 -3.92
N ALA A 157 1.65 -17.20 -2.98
CA ALA A 157 1.10 -16.92 -1.66
C ALA A 157 2.01 -16.01 -0.82
N MET A 158 3.33 -16.19 -0.85
CA MET A 158 4.30 -15.31 -0.19
C MET A 158 4.21 -13.88 -0.76
N TYR A 159 4.08 -13.77 -2.07
CA TYR A 159 3.91 -12.48 -2.70
C TYR A 159 2.63 -11.75 -2.24
N ARG A 160 1.52 -12.48 -2.07
CA ARG A 160 0.28 -11.93 -1.47
C ARG A 160 0.50 -11.47 -0.03
N SER A 161 1.31 -12.18 0.75
CA SER A 161 1.72 -11.74 2.08
C SER A 161 2.39 -10.35 2.03
N LYS A 162 3.30 -10.14 1.08
CA LYS A 162 3.94 -8.83 0.85
C LYS A 162 2.92 -7.73 0.49
N ALA A 163 1.99 -8.03 -0.40
CA ALA A 163 0.96 -7.08 -0.85
C ALA A 163 -0.01 -6.67 0.26
N LYS A 164 -0.33 -7.58 1.18
CA LYS A 164 -1.22 -7.31 2.32
C LYS A 164 -0.55 -6.64 3.53
N GLY A 165 0.65 -6.10 3.37
CA GLY A 165 1.34 -5.34 4.42
C GLY A 165 2.48 -6.10 5.11
N ARG A 166 2.98 -7.19 4.52
CA ARG A 166 4.14 -7.98 5.01
C ARG A 166 3.95 -8.60 6.39
N ASN A 167 4.99 -9.22 6.96
CA ASN A 167 5.01 -9.78 8.31
C ASN A 167 3.81 -10.68 8.62
N ARG A 168 3.46 -11.58 7.70
CA ARG A 168 2.30 -12.49 7.81
C ARG A 168 2.47 -13.77 7.04
N VAL A 169 1.55 -14.69 7.28
CA VAL A 169 1.41 -15.93 6.52
C VAL A 169 0.17 -15.83 5.64
N GLU A 170 0.32 -16.13 4.36
CA GLU A 170 -0.81 -16.30 3.43
C GLU A 170 -0.81 -17.75 2.90
N ARG A 171 -1.99 -18.33 2.84
CA ARG A 171 -2.18 -19.64 2.23
C ARG A 171 -2.49 -19.51 0.75
N TYR A 172 -1.95 -20.41 -0.04
CA TYR A 172 -2.28 -20.51 -1.47
C TYR A 172 -3.79 -20.80 -1.65
N THR A 173 -4.38 -20.12 -2.62
CA THR A 173 -5.71 -20.40 -3.19
C THR A 173 -5.58 -20.32 -4.71
N CYS A 174 -6.40 -21.07 -5.46
CA CYS A 174 -6.30 -21.12 -6.93
C CYS A 174 -6.32 -19.74 -7.60
N ASP A 175 -7.03 -18.77 -7.00
CA ASP A 175 -7.13 -17.39 -7.49
C ASP A 175 -5.79 -16.65 -7.46
N LEU A 176 -4.84 -17.04 -6.59
CA LEU A 176 -3.57 -16.36 -6.42
C LEU A 176 -2.64 -16.47 -7.64
N THR A 177 -2.65 -17.61 -8.31
CA THR A 177 -1.84 -17.77 -9.53
C THR A 177 -2.36 -16.89 -10.65
N ALA A 178 -3.69 -16.75 -10.77
CA ALA A 178 -4.31 -15.84 -11.72
C ALA A 178 -3.98 -14.38 -11.38
N GLN A 179 -4.12 -13.98 -10.11
CA GLN A 179 -3.78 -12.64 -9.62
C GLN A 179 -2.30 -12.29 -9.81
N ALA A 180 -1.37 -13.22 -9.55
CA ALA A 180 0.06 -12.98 -9.78
C ALA A 180 0.37 -12.77 -11.27
N SER A 181 -0.25 -13.57 -12.16
CA SER A 181 -0.08 -13.42 -13.61
C SER A 181 -0.70 -12.12 -14.12
N GLU A 182 -1.88 -11.76 -13.63
CA GLU A 182 -2.56 -10.50 -13.93
C GLU A 182 -1.73 -9.30 -13.49
N ARG A 183 -1.14 -9.35 -12.29
CA ARG A 183 -0.28 -8.30 -11.77
C ARG A 183 0.95 -8.06 -12.65
N ILE A 184 1.63 -9.12 -13.10
CA ILE A 184 2.78 -8.99 -14.02
C ILE A 184 2.33 -8.35 -15.34
N ALA A 185 1.17 -8.76 -15.85
CA ALA A 185 0.61 -8.19 -17.07
C ALA A 185 0.23 -6.72 -16.87
N LEU A 186 -0.40 -6.36 -15.74
CA LEU A 186 -0.72 -4.98 -15.38
C LEU A 186 0.54 -4.12 -15.26
N GLU A 187 1.61 -4.63 -14.65
CA GLU A 187 2.88 -3.90 -14.54
C GLU A 187 3.47 -3.57 -15.91
N GLN A 188 3.43 -4.52 -16.85
CA GLN A 188 3.92 -4.30 -18.22
C GLN A 188 3.08 -3.27 -18.97
N GLU A 189 1.75 -3.35 -18.84
CA GLU A 189 0.83 -2.43 -19.52
C GLU A 189 0.82 -1.03 -18.88
N LEU A 190 1.04 -0.91 -17.57
CA LEU A 190 1.12 0.38 -16.88
C LEU A 190 2.23 1.27 -17.46
N ARG A 191 3.35 0.68 -17.88
CA ARG A 191 4.45 1.41 -18.54
C ARG A 191 4.01 2.12 -19.81
N ARG A 192 2.98 1.61 -20.48
CA ARG A 192 2.44 2.14 -21.73
C ARG A 192 1.16 2.96 -21.54
N ALA A 193 0.60 2.94 -20.33
CA ALA A 193 -0.70 3.56 -20.05
C ALA A 193 -0.70 5.08 -20.30
N LEU A 194 0.38 5.78 -19.95
CA LEU A 194 0.56 7.21 -20.22
C LEU A 194 0.63 7.50 -21.73
N GLU A 195 1.44 6.75 -22.47
CA GLU A 195 1.62 6.93 -23.92
C GLU A 195 0.34 6.64 -24.70
N ARG A 196 -0.46 5.66 -24.21
CA ARG A 196 -1.70 5.22 -24.85
C ARG A 196 -2.94 5.99 -24.40
N ASN A 197 -2.77 7.05 -23.58
CA ASN A 197 -3.87 7.84 -23.03
C ASN A 197 -4.95 6.98 -22.32
N GLN A 198 -4.51 5.95 -21.58
CA GLN A 198 -5.41 5.07 -20.83
C GLN A 198 -5.69 5.59 -19.42
N LEU A 199 -4.89 6.58 -18.96
CA LEU A 199 -5.10 7.25 -17.68
C LEU A 199 -5.96 8.50 -17.87
N THR A 200 -6.93 8.66 -16.98
CA THR A 200 -7.82 9.82 -16.93
C THR A 200 -7.95 10.34 -15.51
N LEU A 201 -8.42 11.58 -15.35
CA LEU A 201 -8.70 12.18 -14.06
C LEU A 201 -10.22 12.39 -13.92
N VAL A 202 -10.72 12.02 -12.75
CA VAL A 202 -12.07 12.34 -12.30
C VAL A 202 -11.99 13.18 -11.03
N TYR A 203 -13.07 13.86 -10.69
CA TYR A 203 -13.08 14.87 -9.64
C TYR A 203 -14.23 14.60 -8.67
N GLN A 204 -13.90 14.56 -7.38
CA GLN A 204 -14.89 14.36 -6.32
C GLN A 204 -15.06 15.64 -5.52
N PRO A 205 -16.29 16.16 -5.38
CA PRO A 205 -16.55 17.42 -4.67
C PRO A 205 -16.36 17.27 -3.17
N LYS A 206 -15.81 18.32 -2.54
CA LYS A 206 -15.75 18.55 -1.09
C LYS A 206 -16.74 19.65 -0.72
N ILE A 207 -17.58 19.41 0.27
CA ILE A 207 -18.63 20.36 0.69
C ILE A 207 -18.32 20.86 2.09
N ASP A 208 -18.41 22.17 2.27
CA ASP A 208 -18.40 22.80 3.58
C ASP A 208 -19.76 22.61 4.26
N LEU A 209 -19.76 22.02 5.45
CA LEU A 209 -20.97 21.65 6.17
C LEU A 209 -21.75 22.85 6.74
N MET A 210 -21.05 23.95 7.03
CA MET A 210 -21.68 25.16 7.59
C MET A 210 -22.32 26.00 6.51
N THR A 211 -21.62 26.21 5.39
CA THR A 211 -22.08 27.06 4.30
C THR A 211 -22.85 26.30 3.23
N GLN A 212 -22.78 24.98 3.22
CA GLN A 212 -23.32 24.08 2.18
C GLN A 212 -22.83 24.46 0.78
N THR A 213 -21.58 24.94 0.68
CA THR A 213 -20.96 25.36 -0.57
C THR A 213 -19.83 24.40 -0.97
N LEU A 214 -19.48 24.43 -2.24
CA LEU A 214 -18.32 23.69 -2.76
C LEU A 214 -17.02 24.24 -2.15
N ALA A 215 -16.40 23.47 -1.26
CA ALA A 215 -15.16 23.82 -0.58
C ALA A 215 -13.92 23.51 -1.44
N GLY A 216 -14.03 22.62 -2.40
CA GLY A 216 -12.96 22.19 -3.29
C GLY A 216 -13.30 20.88 -4.00
N ALA A 217 -12.32 20.25 -4.61
CA ALA A 217 -12.49 18.93 -5.20
C ALA A 217 -11.21 18.10 -5.07
N GLU A 218 -11.35 16.79 -4.96
CA GLU A 218 -10.23 15.87 -5.04
C GLU A 218 -10.08 15.31 -6.45
N THR A 219 -8.83 15.29 -6.93
CA THR A 219 -8.46 14.70 -8.22
C THR A 219 -8.10 13.24 -8.03
N LEU A 220 -8.85 12.37 -8.69
CA LEU A 220 -8.69 10.93 -8.58
C LEU A 220 -8.31 10.35 -9.95
N ILE A 221 -7.20 9.60 -9.97
CA ILE A 221 -6.75 8.92 -11.20
C ILE A 221 -7.60 7.68 -11.48
N ARG A 222 -7.86 7.41 -12.78
CA ARG A 222 -8.52 6.21 -13.29
C ARG A 222 -7.70 5.61 -14.41
N TRP A 223 -7.67 4.30 -14.48
CA TRP A 223 -7.01 3.57 -15.56
C TRP A 223 -8.02 2.66 -16.25
N SER A 224 -8.36 3.02 -17.50
CA SER A 224 -9.23 2.22 -18.35
C SER A 224 -8.40 1.47 -19.38
N HIS A 225 -8.29 0.15 -19.21
CA HIS A 225 -7.50 -0.72 -20.08
C HIS A 225 -8.39 -1.54 -21.02
N PRO A 226 -8.04 -1.69 -22.32
CA PRO A 226 -8.89 -2.38 -23.30
C PRO A 226 -9.23 -3.84 -22.96
N THR A 227 -8.31 -4.54 -22.26
CA THR A 227 -8.46 -5.95 -21.91
C THR A 227 -8.88 -6.15 -20.44
N PHE A 228 -8.33 -5.34 -19.52
CA PHE A 228 -8.61 -5.47 -18.08
C PHE A 228 -9.81 -4.63 -17.61
N GLY A 229 -10.40 -3.80 -18.52
CA GLY A 229 -11.44 -2.87 -18.13
C GLY A 229 -10.93 -1.74 -17.23
N ASP A 230 -11.78 -1.28 -16.33
CA ASP A 230 -11.40 -0.25 -15.36
C ASP A 230 -10.58 -0.85 -14.22
N VAL A 231 -9.30 -0.51 -14.17
CA VAL A 231 -8.36 -0.99 -13.15
C VAL A 231 -8.38 -0.04 -11.96
N PRO A 232 -8.76 -0.50 -10.74
CA PRO A 232 -8.81 0.34 -9.56
C PRO A 232 -7.43 0.88 -9.16
N PRO A 233 -7.33 2.13 -8.64
CA PRO A 233 -6.07 2.72 -8.18
C PRO A 233 -5.32 1.86 -7.16
N GLU A 234 -6.02 1.21 -6.25
CA GLU A 234 -5.48 0.28 -5.25
C GLU A 234 -4.71 -0.91 -5.86
N HIS A 235 -4.96 -1.25 -7.13
CA HIS A 235 -4.24 -2.31 -7.84
C HIS A 235 -2.99 -1.80 -8.57
N PHE A 236 -3.01 -0.59 -9.16
CA PHE A 236 -1.88 -0.14 -9.98
C PHE A 236 -0.98 0.91 -9.32
N ILE A 237 -1.46 1.68 -8.34
CA ILE A 237 -0.61 2.66 -7.61
C ILE A 237 0.53 1.96 -6.88
N PRO A 238 0.32 0.86 -6.12
CA PRO A 238 1.43 0.13 -5.50
C PRO A 238 2.44 -0.41 -6.54
N LEU A 239 1.97 -0.86 -7.71
CA LEU A 239 2.87 -1.28 -8.80
C LEU A 239 3.71 -0.12 -9.32
N ALA A 240 3.10 1.06 -9.48
CA ALA A 240 3.80 2.27 -9.90
C ALA A 240 4.86 2.70 -8.87
N GLU A 241 4.58 2.55 -7.59
CA GLU A 241 5.54 2.85 -6.51
C GLU A 241 6.73 1.88 -6.51
N GLU A 242 6.47 0.59 -6.60
CA GLU A 242 7.50 -0.46 -6.60
C GLU A 242 8.47 -0.33 -7.79
N ASN A 243 7.96 -0.01 -8.97
CA ASN A 243 8.78 0.10 -10.20
C ASN A 243 9.24 1.54 -10.52
N GLY A 244 8.92 2.52 -9.67
CA GLY A 244 9.32 3.93 -9.81
C GLY A 244 8.51 4.74 -10.82
N MET A 245 7.52 4.17 -11.48
CA MET A 245 6.65 4.89 -12.42
C MET A 245 5.76 5.92 -11.74
N ILE A 246 5.57 5.82 -10.43
CA ILE A 246 4.78 6.77 -9.65
C ILE A 246 5.26 8.21 -9.84
N LEU A 247 6.55 8.43 -10.11
CA LEU A 247 7.11 9.75 -10.37
C LEU A 247 6.57 10.34 -11.67
N GLN A 248 6.51 9.55 -12.74
CA GLN A 248 5.98 9.98 -14.04
C GLN A 248 4.47 10.15 -14.00
N ILE A 249 3.75 9.23 -13.35
CA ILE A 249 2.31 9.30 -13.16
C ILE A 249 1.95 10.53 -12.33
N GLY A 250 2.65 10.76 -11.22
CA GLY A 250 2.40 11.91 -10.34
C GLY A 250 2.66 13.27 -11.02
N ASP A 251 3.73 13.38 -11.84
CA ASP A 251 3.98 14.59 -12.63
C ASP A 251 2.87 14.83 -13.66
N TRP A 252 2.41 13.77 -14.33
CA TRP A 252 1.29 13.85 -15.26
C TRP A 252 -0.02 14.25 -14.57
N VAL A 253 -0.31 13.71 -13.37
CA VAL A 253 -1.49 14.09 -12.59
C VAL A 253 -1.44 15.57 -12.21
N LEU A 254 -0.31 16.06 -11.68
CA LEU A 254 -0.12 17.47 -11.33
C LEU A 254 -0.32 18.38 -12.54
N GLU A 255 0.27 18.03 -13.70
CA GLU A 255 0.12 18.80 -14.93
C GLU A 255 -1.34 18.87 -15.37
N LYS A 256 -2.02 17.73 -15.43
CA LYS A 256 -3.43 17.66 -15.85
C LYS A 256 -4.36 18.38 -14.87
N ALA A 257 -4.16 18.22 -13.57
CA ALA A 257 -4.94 18.90 -12.53
C ALA A 257 -4.78 20.43 -12.61
N CYS A 258 -3.55 20.94 -12.69
CA CYS A 258 -3.32 22.38 -12.84
C CYS A 258 -3.92 22.94 -14.14
N ARG A 259 -3.78 22.22 -15.26
CA ARG A 259 -4.40 22.61 -16.53
C ARG A 259 -5.92 22.68 -16.42
N GLN A 260 -6.56 21.66 -15.83
CA GLN A 260 -8.01 21.63 -15.65
C GLN A 260 -8.49 22.75 -14.73
N MET A 261 -7.79 23.01 -13.62
CA MET A 261 -8.11 24.11 -12.73
C MET A 261 -7.99 25.47 -13.44
N GLY A 262 -6.96 25.65 -14.28
CA GLY A 262 -6.79 26.85 -15.10
C GLY A 262 -7.94 27.08 -16.09
N VAL A 263 -8.49 26.00 -16.67
CA VAL A 263 -9.69 26.08 -17.53
C VAL A 263 -10.89 26.52 -16.71
N TRP A 264 -11.15 25.88 -15.58
CA TRP A 264 -12.30 26.19 -14.72
C TRP A 264 -12.22 27.61 -14.15
N ARG A 265 -11.05 28.08 -13.72
CA ARG A 265 -10.88 29.46 -13.21
C ARG A 265 -11.19 30.53 -14.23
N LYS A 266 -10.99 30.25 -15.52
CA LYS A 266 -11.30 31.17 -16.63
C LYS A 266 -12.78 31.14 -17.03
N THR A 267 -13.47 30.04 -16.83
CA THR A 267 -14.81 29.77 -17.41
C THR A 267 -15.91 29.66 -16.37
N CYS A 268 -15.59 29.51 -15.11
CA CYS A 268 -16.54 29.27 -14.03
C CYS A 268 -16.32 30.23 -12.86
N LYS A 269 -17.28 30.22 -11.88
CA LYS A 269 -17.09 30.93 -10.62
C LYS A 269 -15.91 30.34 -9.85
N PRO A 270 -15.12 31.15 -9.12
CA PRO A 270 -14.08 30.63 -8.22
C PRO A 270 -14.68 29.69 -7.17
N PHE A 271 -14.00 28.58 -6.95
CA PHE A 271 -14.28 27.62 -5.87
C PHE A 271 -12.97 27.30 -5.14
N GLY A 272 -13.00 26.45 -4.13
CA GLY A 272 -11.85 26.07 -3.33
C GLY A 272 -10.73 25.37 -4.13
N PRO A 273 -9.70 24.87 -3.46
CA PRO A 273 -8.56 24.22 -4.11
C PRO A 273 -8.93 22.90 -4.78
N LEU A 274 -8.10 22.53 -5.75
CA LEU A 274 -8.08 21.20 -6.31
C LEU A 274 -7.00 20.39 -5.59
N SER A 275 -7.40 19.28 -4.97
CA SER A 275 -6.50 18.40 -4.25
C SER A 275 -5.89 17.35 -5.16
N VAL A 276 -4.61 17.10 -4.95
CA VAL A 276 -3.83 16.08 -5.65
C VAL A 276 -3.07 15.25 -4.63
N ASN A 277 -3.22 13.93 -4.72
CA ASN A 277 -2.47 12.98 -3.92
C ASN A 277 -0.99 12.99 -4.34
N LEU A 278 -0.09 13.16 -3.38
CA LEU A 278 1.34 13.23 -3.59
C LEU A 278 2.02 11.98 -3.05
N ALA A 279 2.59 11.19 -3.95
CA ALA A 279 3.33 10.00 -3.55
C ALA A 279 4.62 10.36 -2.80
N GLY A 280 4.99 9.53 -1.84
CA GLY A 280 6.18 9.74 -1.04
C GLY A 280 7.48 9.82 -1.82
N ALA A 281 7.58 9.12 -2.93
CA ALA A 281 8.74 9.20 -3.81
C ALA A 281 8.91 10.60 -4.46
N GLN A 282 7.82 11.31 -4.71
CA GLN A 282 7.85 12.66 -5.30
C GLN A 282 8.40 13.70 -4.33
N LEU A 283 8.12 13.59 -3.02
CA LEU A 283 8.69 14.49 -2.00
C LEU A 283 10.23 14.41 -1.90
N ARG A 284 10.82 13.33 -2.37
CA ARG A 284 12.28 13.16 -2.43
C ARG A 284 12.91 13.69 -3.71
N GLN A 285 12.12 14.17 -4.67
CA GLN A 285 12.63 14.78 -5.89
C GLN A 285 13.14 16.19 -5.61
N THR A 286 14.35 16.50 -6.06
CA THR A 286 14.99 17.81 -5.85
C THR A 286 14.30 18.95 -6.59
N ASN A 287 13.56 18.65 -7.66
CA ASN A 287 12.92 19.61 -8.55
C ASN A 287 11.39 19.72 -8.36
N LEU A 288 10.81 19.10 -7.31
CA LEU A 288 9.36 19.11 -7.10
C LEU A 288 8.82 20.53 -6.94
N LEU A 289 9.52 21.37 -6.16
CA LEU A 289 9.10 22.75 -5.88
C LEU A 289 9.06 23.58 -7.16
N GLU A 290 10.16 23.55 -7.93
CA GLU A 290 10.27 24.28 -9.21
C GLU A 290 9.23 23.80 -10.22
N ARG A 291 8.95 22.50 -10.23
CA ARG A 291 7.92 21.94 -11.11
C ARG A 291 6.53 22.41 -10.76
N ILE A 292 6.16 22.44 -9.48
CA ILE A 292 4.85 22.96 -9.03
C ILE A 292 4.73 24.45 -9.33
N GLU A 293 5.74 25.24 -9.02
CA GLU A 293 5.77 26.67 -9.32
C GLU A 293 5.59 26.94 -10.83
N GLN A 294 6.30 26.19 -11.68
CA GLN A 294 6.14 26.27 -13.13
C GLN A 294 4.71 25.93 -13.57
N LEU A 295 4.13 24.83 -13.08
CA LEU A 295 2.79 24.43 -13.45
C LEU A 295 1.72 25.46 -13.04
N LEU A 296 1.86 26.06 -11.87
CA LEU A 296 0.97 27.13 -11.42
C LEU A 296 1.09 28.37 -12.33
N ASN A 297 2.30 28.80 -12.63
CA ASN A 297 2.56 29.95 -13.50
C ASN A 297 2.06 29.73 -14.93
N ASP A 298 2.34 28.57 -15.54
CA ASP A 298 1.93 28.23 -16.90
C ASP A 298 0.40 28.21 -17.07
N ASN A 299 -0.34 27.90 -16.00
CA ASN A 299 -1.80 27.86 -16.01
C ASN A 299 -2.47 29.12 -15.41
N GLY A 300 -1.68 30.10 -14.97
CA GLY A 300 -2.19 31.35 -14.38
C GLY A 300 -2.93 31.11 -13.07
N LEU A 301 -2.44 30.21 -12.24
CA LEU A 301 -3.04 29.82 -10.95
C LEU A 301 -2.30 30.48 -9.79
N GLU A 302 -3.07 30.96 -8.82
CA GLU A 302 -2.53 31.27 -7.51
C GLU A 302 -2.20 29.97 -6.74
N PRO A 303 -1.12 29.93 -5.94
CA PRO A 303 -0.71 28.71 -5.24
C PRO A 303 -1.80 28.08 -4.37
N GLY A 304 -2.65 28.90 -3.73
CA GLY A 304 -3.79 28.44 -2.93
C GLY A 304 -4.89 27.69 -3.72
N CYS A 305 -4.80 27.65 -5.05
CA CYS A 305 -5.67 26.82 -5.90
C CYS A 305 -5.29 25.34 -5.88
N LEU A 306 -4.10 24.99 -5.39
CA LEU A 306 -3.59 23.63 -5.30
C LEU A 306 -3.48 23.20 -3.83
N GLN A 307 -4.01 22.04 -3.52
CA GLN A 307 -3.84 21.31 -2.27
C GLN A 307 -3.10 20.01 -2.54
N LEU A 308 -2.08 19.71 -1.76
CA LEU A 308 -1.35 18.45 -1.86
C LEU A 308 -1.71 17.55 -0.68
N GLU A 309 -2.11 16.33 -0.94
CA GLU A 309 -2.51 15.35 0.05
C GLU A 309 -1.42 14.30 0.23
N ILE A 310 -1.03 14.04 1.46
CA ILE A 310 0.09 13.15 1.79
C ILE A 310 -0.36 12.22 2.91
N THR A 311 -0.21 10.92 2.72
CA THR A 311 -0.67 9.92 3.70
C THR A 311 0.08 10.01 5.02
N GLU A 312 -0.61 9.74 6.12
CA GLU A 312 -0.06 9.73 7.48
C GLU A 312 1.19 8.83 7.57
N ASN A 313 1.07 7.59 7.09
CA ASN A 313 2.14 6.59 7.17
C ASN A 313 3.44 7.06 6.50
N PHE A 314 3.31 7.78 5.38
CA PHE A 314 4.48 8.30 4.68
C PHE A 314 5.13 9.44 5.48
N ILE A 315 4.37 10.42 5.92
CA ILE A 315 4.88 11.57 6.67
C ILE A 315 5.60 11.13 7.96
N MET A 316 5.02 10.16 8.70
CA MET A 316 5.61 9.68 9.96
C MET A 316 6.94 8.94 9.80
N SER A 317 7.23 8.42 8.61
CA SER A 317 8.48 7.71 8.29
C SER A 317 9.60 8.61 7.78
N GLN A 318 9.37 9.94 7.64
CA GLN A 318 10.27 10.80 6.88
C GLN A 318 11.38 11.48 7.70
N THR A 319 12.47 11.78 6.98
CA THR A 319 13.64 12.52 7.46
C THR A 319 13.39 14.03 7.55
N GLN A 320 14.33 14.76 8.16
CA GLN A 320 14.29 16.24 8.22
C GLN A 320 14.26 16.90 6.82
N GLU A 321 14.78 16.22 5.80
CA GLU A 321 14.78 16.73 4.42
C GLU A 321 13.38 16.83 3.83
N ALA A 322 12.52 15.82 4.03
CA ALA A 322 11.14 15.86 3.57
C ALA A 322 10.33 16.96 4.26
N LEU A 323 10.57 17.18 5.57
CA LEU A 323 9.97 18.31 6.30
C LEU A 323 10.37 19.66 5.67
N ALA A 324 11.63 19.83 5.27
CA ALA A 324 12.09 21.06 4.64
C ALA A 324 11.38 21.32 3.29
N VAL A 325 11.09 20.27 2.52
CA VAL A 325 10.32 20.39 1.26
C VAL A 325 8.88 20.83 1.55
N LEU A 326 8.22 20.24 2.56
CA LEU A 326 6.86 20.65 2.96
C LEU A 326 6.80 22.12 3.39
N HIS A 327 7.78 22.58 4.16
CA HIS A 327 7.86 24.01 4.53
C HIS A 327 8.04 24.92 3.31
N LYS A 328 8.84 24.52 2.33
CA LYS A 328 9.00 25.32 1.09
C LYS A 328 7.70 25.36 0.28
N LEU A 329 6.98 24.23 0.15
CA LEU A 329 5.67 24.18 -0.51
C LEU A 329 4.66 25.08 0.20
N LYS A 330 4.67 25.07 1.54
CA LYS A 330 3.83 25.98 2.34
C LYS A 330 4.18 27.44 2.12
N HIS A 331 5.46 27.78 2.07
CA HIS A 331 5.93 29.16 1.77
C HIS A 331 5.55 29.60 0.35
N LEU A 332 5.48 28.70 -0.62
CA LEU A 332 4.96 28.98 -1.95
C LEU A 332 3.46 29.36 -1.89
N GLY A 333 2.74 28.92 -0.86
CA GLY A 333 1.31 29.20 -0.68
C GLY A 333 0.39 28.03 -1.07
N VAL A 334 0.95 26.86 -1.39
CA VAL A 334 0.20 25.63 -1.64
C VAL A 334 -0.36 25.11 -0.31
N GLN A 335 -1.59 24.59 -0.33
CA GLN A 335 -2.21 23.97 0.85
C GLN A 335 -1.71 22.53 1.02
N LEU A 336 -1.50 22.11 2.28
CA LEU A 336 -1.03 20.78 2.62
C LEU A 336 -2.06 20.07 3.49
N ALA A 337 -2.42 18.84 3.09
CA ALA A 337 -3.32 17.99 3.83
C ALA A 337 -2.62 16.67 4.23
N ILE A 338 -2.91 16.21 5.45
CA ILE A 338 -2.59 14.85 5.85
C ILE A 338 -3.79 13.96 5.57
N ASP A 339 -3.53 12.85 4.88
CA ASP A 339 -4.54 11.89 4.43
C ASP A 339 -4.49 10.59 5.22
N ASP A 340 -5.59 9.81 5.21
CA ASP A 340 -5.78 8.53 5.92
C ASP A 340 -5.49 8.64 7.44
N PHE A 341 -5.80 9.79 8.06
CA PHE A 341 -5.44 10.04 9.45
C PHE A 341 -6.19 9.14 10.44
N GLY A 342 -5.43 8.53 11.33
CA GLY A 342 -5.90 7.61 12.37
C GLY A 342 -5.61 6.14 12.05
N THR A 343 -5.16 5.79 10.85
CA THR A 343 -4.82 4.41 10.46
C THR A 343 -3.39 4.02 10.84
N GLY A 344 -2.55 5.00 11.22
CA GLY A 344 -1.15 4.85 11.56
C GLY A 344 -0.81 5.10 13.03
N TYR A 345 0.47 5.04 13.35
CA TYR A 345 1.00 5.39 14.68
C TYR A 345 1.39 6.86 14.74
N SER A 346 0.42 7.75 14.89
CA SER A 346 0.70 9.19 14.98
C SER A 346 1.38 9.59 16.29
N SER A 347 2.58 10.16 16.19
CA SER A 347 3.14 10.93 17.27
C SER A 347 2.60 12.37 17.22
N LEU A 348 1.76 12.75 18.18
CA LEU A 348 1.21 14.12 18.28
C LEU A 348 2.32 15.20 18.32
N SER A 349 3.49 14.86 18.87
CA SER A 349 4.65 15.75 18.91
C SER A 349 5.23 15.99 17.50
N TYR A 350 5.09 15.04 16.60
CA TYR A 350 5.52 15.17 15.20
C TYR A 350 4.49 15.96 14.38
N LEU A 351 3.21 15.66 14.54
CA LEU A 351 2.12 16.35 13.84
C LEU A 351 2.19 17.88 14.06
N LYS A 352 2.48 18.32 15.29
CA LYS A 352 2.65 19.76 15.63
C LYS A 352 3.75 20.47 14.83
N ARG A 353 4.73 19.74 14.28
CA ARG A 353 5.86 20.30 13.51
C ARG A 353 5.58 20.39 12.02
N LEU A 354 4.53 19.75 11.55
CA LEU A 354 4.17 19.74 10.13
C LEU A 354 3.44 21.02 9.75
N PRO A 355 3.77 21.62 8.60
CA PRO A 355 3.13 22.85 8.13
C PRO A 355 1.79 22.56 7.42
N LEU A 356 0.89 21.86 8.09
CA LEU A 356 -0.39 21.43 7.54
C LEU A 356 -1.47 22.51 7.63
N ASP A 357 -2.46 22.41 6.73
CA ASP A 357 -3.69 23.18 6.72
C ASP A 357 -4.91 22.33 7.04
N ILE A 358 -4.85 21.05 6.64
CA ILE A 358 -6.00 20.17 6.56
C ILE A 358 -5.66 18.81 7.14
N LEU A 359 -6.65 18.22 7.81
CA LEU A 359 -6.62 16.86 8.33
C LEU A 359 -7.83 16.11 7.79
N LYS A 360 -7.58 15.00 7.06
CA LYS A 360 -8.62 14.15 6.48
C LYS A 360 -8.82 12.91 7.36
N ILE A 361 -10.04 12.66 7.80
CA ILE A 361 -10.42 11.48 8.59
C ILE A 361 -10.67 10.33 7.61
N ASP A 362 -9.95 9.23 7.78
CA ASP A 362 -10.09 8.05 6.93
C ASP A 362 -11.51 7.46 6.99
N GLN A 363 -11.99 6.99 5.83
CA GLN A 363 -13.33 6.41 5.66
C GLN A 363 -13.61 5.22 6.58
N SER A 364 -12.59 4.49 7.04
CA SER A 364 -12.78 3.34 7.94
C SER A 364 -13.43 3.72 9.27
N PHE A 365 -13.20 4.95 9.75
CA PHE A 365 -13.84 5.48 10.98
C PHE A 365 -15.22 6.10 10.71
N ILE A 366 -15.53 6.40 9.45
CA ILE A 366 -16.82 7.00 9.07
C ILE A 366 -17.88 5.94 8.82
N ARG A 367 -17.49 4.76 8.33
CA ARG A 367 -18.42 3.67 7.98
C ARG A 367 -19.27 3.19 9.14
N GLY A 368 -18.72 3.15 10.38
CA GLY A 368 -19.42 2.70 11.59
C GLY A 368 -20.31 3.75 12.23
N LEU A 369 -20.28 5.01 11.77
CA LEU A 369 -21.03 6.10 12.37
C LEU A 369 -22.52 6.08 12.04
N PRO A 370 -23.38 6.50 12.98
CA PRO A 370 -23.08 6.86 14.38
C PRO A 370 -23.13 5.69 15.37
N GLU A 371 -23.43 4.45 14.91
CA GLU A 371 -23.73 3.30 15.76
C GLU A 371 -22.51 2.74 16.48
N ASP A 372 -21.32 2.75 15.84
CA ASP A 372 -20.10 2.28 16.48
C ASP A 372 -19.55 3.36 17.45
N THR A 373 -19.63 3.05 18.74
CA THR A 373 -19.18 3.96 19.79
C THR A 373 -17.67 4.18 19.82
N HIS A 374 -16.88 3.23 19.30
CA HIS A 374 -15.42 3.34 19.22
C HIS A 374 -15.04 4.28 18.07
N ASP A 375 -15.62 4.07 16.88
CA ASP A 375 -15.42 4.95 15.74
C ASP A 375 -15.87 6.38 16.06
N ALA A 376 -17.04 6.53 16.67
CA ALA A 376 -17.55 7.82 17.10
C ALA A 376 -16.61 8.53 18.09
N ALA A 377 -16.00 7.81 19.03
CA ALA A 377 -15.03 8.38 19.97
C ALA A 377 -13.73 8.82 19.28
N ILE A 378 -13.24 8.03 18.32
CA ILE A 378 -12.06 8.34 17.52
C ILE A 378 -12.31 9.60 16.67
N VAL A 379 -13.43 9.67 15.95
CA VAL A 379 -13.80 10.82 15.11
C VAL A 379 -13.90 12.10 15.93
N ARG A 380 -14.55 12.06 17.12
CA ARG A 380 -14.57 13.19 18.05
C ARG A 380 -13.18 13.64 18.46
N ALA A 381 -12.31 12.70 18.79
CA ALA A 381 -10.93 13.00 19.18
C ALA A 381 -10.15 13.66 18.04
N ILE A 382 -10.31 13.17 16.80
CA ILE A 382 -9.66 13.74 15.62
C ILE A 382 -10.18 15.16 15.33
N ILE A 383 -11.50 15.41 15.39
CA ILE A 383 -12.08 16.73 15.19
C ILE A 383 -11.57 17.71 16.28
N ALA A 384 -11.55 17.30 17.55
CA ALA A 384 -11.02 18.12 18.63
C ALA A 384 -9.53 18.44 18.45
N LEU A 385 -8.74 17.47 17.96
CA LEU A 385 -7.32 17.64 17.63
C LEU A 385 -7.14 18.65 16.50
N GLY A 386 -7.85 18.49 15.38
CA GLY A 386 -7.81 19.42 14.25
C GLY A 386 -8.10 20.85 14.68
N ARG A 387 -9.18 21.04 15.43
CA ARG A 387 -9.53 22.35 16.00
C ARG A 387 -8.43 22.93 16.90
N SER A 388 -7.82 22.09 17.76
CA SER A 388 -6.74 22.52 18.65
C SER A 388 -5.46 22.93 17.92
N LEU A 389 -5.21 22.34 16.75
CA LEU A 389 -4.10 22.63 15.88
C LEU A 389 -4.42 23.67 14.79
N GLN A 390 -5.64 24.20 14.77
CA GLN A 390 -6.14 25.14 13.75
C GLN A 390 -6.10 24.57 12.33
N LEU A 391 -6.37 23.26 12.20
CA LEU A 391 -6.48 22.57 10.93
C LEU A 391 -7.95 22.43 10.54
N THR A 392 -8.26 22.59 9.27
CA THR A 392 -9.57 22.24 8.71
C THR A 392 -9.71 20.72 8.70
N VAL A 393 -10.82 20.20 9.23
CA VAL A 393 -11.09 18.77 9.27
C VAL A 393 -12.05 18.37 8.16
N ILE A 394 -11.65 17.37 7.36
CA ILE A 394 -12.47 16.77 6.29
C ILE A 394 -12.78 15.34 6.67
N ALA A 395 -14.04 14.92 6.65
CA ALA A 395 -14.43 13.52 6.80
C ALA A 395 -14.64 12.88 5.42
N GLU A 396 -14.00 11.73 5.20
CA GLU A 396 -14.06 11.00 3.94
C GLU A 396 -15.03 9.83 3.97
N GLY A 397 -15.54 9.43 2.80
CA GLY A 397 -16.40 8.28 2.68
C GLY A 397 -17.76 8.44 3.35
N VAL A 398 -18.28 9.68 3.41
CA VAL A 398 -19.63 9.94 3.94
C VAL A 398 -20.66 9.48 2.92
N GLU A 399 -21.52 8.50 3.29
CA GLU A 399 -22.45 7.83 2.38
C GLU A 399 -23.92 8.11 2.68
N ASN A 400 -24.26 8.47 3.93
CA ASN A 400 -25.65 8.65 4.35
C ASN A 400 -25.86 9.89 5.25
N SER A 401 -27.14 10.23 5.46
CA SER A 401 -27.55 11.41 6.22
C SER A 401 -27.25 11.31 7.73
N GLU A 402 -27.25 10.11 8.29
CA GLU A 402 -26.95 9.88 9.70
C GLU A 402 -25.49 10.20 10.00
N GLN A 403 -24.57 9.78 9.15
CA GLN A 403 -23.15 10.13 9.21
C GLN A 403 -22.94 11.64 9.08
N GLN A 404 -23.58 12.27 8.09
CA GLN A 404 -23.50 13.72 7.88
C GLN A 404 -24.02 14.49 9.10
N GLN A 405 -25.15 14.11 9.68
CA GLN A 405 -25.72 14.76 10.86
C GLN A 405 -24.79 14.63 12.07
N PHE A 406 -24.24 13.43 12.29
CA PHE A 406 -23.26 13.20 13.35
C PHE A 406 -22.06 14.13 13.19
N LEU A 407 -21.42 14.16 12.03
CA LEU A 407 -20.25 14.98 11.73
C LEU A 407 -20.55 16.48 11.91
N THR A 408 -21.74 16.93 11.47
CA THR A 408 -22.19 18.30 11.66
C THR A 408 -22.34 18.64 13.14
N SER A 409 -22.92 17.73 13.95
CA SER A 409 -23.12 17.96 15.39
C SER A 409 -21.80 17.99 16.17
N GLU A 410 -20.79 17.26 15.72
CA GLU A 410 -19.44 17.25 16.32
C GLU A 410 -18.57 18.42 15.81
N GLY A 411 -19.06 19.19 14.83
CA GLY A 411 -18.39 20.36 14.28
C GLY A 411 -17.25 20.05 13.32
N CYS A 412 -17.39 19.00 12.52
CA CYS A 412 -16.56 18.78 11.35
C CYS A 412 -16.84 19.87 10.30
N GLU A 413 -15.80 20.42 9.67
CA GLU A 413 -15.95 21.55 8.74
C GLU A 413 -16.36 21.10 7.35
N GLN A 414 -15.77 20.02 6.83
CA GLN A 414 -16.00 19.59 5.46
C GLN A 414 -16.24 18.08 5.36
N ILE A 415 -16.96 17.68 4.32
CA ILE A 415 -17.21 16.28 4.00
C ILE A 415 -16.91 15.99 2.53
N GLN A 416 -16.54 14.74 2.28
CA GLN A 416 -16.40 14.14 0.97
C GLN A 416 -16.97 12.73 1.01
N GLY A 417 -17.71 12.32 -0.03
CA GLY A 417 -18.27 10.98 -0.09
C GLY A 417 -19.44 10.86 -1.05
N TYR A 418 -20.01 9.67 -1.11
CA TYR A 418 -21.08 9.35 -2.06
C TYR A 418 -22.40 10.04 -1.73
N ILE A 419 -22.59 10.51 -0.52
CA ILE A 419 -23.73 11.35 -0.17
C ILE A 419 -23.75 12.64 -1.01
N VAL A 420 -22.56 13.18 -1.34
CA VAL A 420 -22.42 14.38 -2.16
C VAL A 420 -22.46 14.00 -3.65
N SER A 421 -21.53 13.18 -4.06
CA SER A 421 -21.42 12.67 -5.44
C SER A 421 -20.36 11.56 -5.53
N LEU A 422 -20.56 10.64 -6.48
CA LEU A 422 -19.48 9.84 -7.02
C LEU A 422 -18.45 10.76 -7.70
N PRO A 423 -17.19 10.31 -7.86
CA PRO A 423 -16.22 11.01 -8.70
C PRO A 423 -16.72 11.17 -10.13
N LEU A 424 -16.63 12.39 -10.69
CA LEU A 424 -17.21 12.78 -11.98
C LEU A 424 -16.09 13.12 -12.98
N ASP A 425 -16.39 12.98 -14.27
CA ASP A 425 -15.52 13.54 -15.31
C ASP A 425 -15.51 15.10 -15.28
N PRO A 426 -14.54 15.76 -15.95
CA PRO A 426 -14.40 17.22 -15.87
C PRO A 426 -15.64 17.99 -16.32
N GLU A 427 -16.35 17.52 -17.34
CA GLU A 427 -17.51 18.23 -17.90
C GLU A 427 -18.75 18.04 -17.02
N GLU A 428 -18.94 16.83 -16.50
CA GLU A 428 -20.04 16.54 -15.57
C GLU A 428 -19.83 17.28 -14.24
N PHE A 429 -18.60 17.29 -13.70
CA PHE A 429 -18.26 18.08 -12.51
C PHE A 429 -18.56 19.56 -12.72
N ARG A 430 -18.12 20.11 -13.86
CA ARG A 430 -18.39 21.51 -14.24
C ARG A 430 -19.88 21.82 -14.30
N ALA A 431 -20.66 20.96 -14.98
CA ALA A 431 -22.09 21.17 -15.14
C ALA A 431 -22.84 21.17 -13.81
N ARG A 432 -22.51 20.22 -12.92
CA ARG A 432 -23.22 20.02 -11.63
C ARG A 432 -22.80 20.99 -10.54
N PHE A 433 -21.51 21.34 -10.45
CA PHE A 433 -20.95 22.06 -9.29
C PHE A 433 -20.45 23.46 -9.61
N LEU A 434 -20.09 23.78 -10.85
CA LEU A 434 -19.48 25.06 -11.17
C LEU A 434 -20.40 26.01 -11.95
N LEU A 435 -21.44 25.50 -12.61
CA LEU A 435 -22.38 26.29 -13.42
C LEU A 435 -23.75 26.46 -12.77
N MET A 436 -24.18 25.57 -11.87
CA MET A 436 -25.46 25.69 -11.16
C MET A 436 -25.40 26.75 -10.07
N ASN A 437 -26.52 27.43 -9.83
CA ASN A 437 -26.68 28.30 -8.67
C ASN A 437 -26.91 27.44 -7.42
N LEU A 438 -26.29 27.81 -6.31
CA LEU A 438 -26.30 27.10 -5.02
C LEU A 438 -27.69 26.87 -4.40
N SER A 439 -28.75 27.54 -4.90
CA SER A 439 -30.15 27.34 -4.47
C SER A 439 -30.74 25.99 -4.91
N ASP A 440 -30.12 25.32 -5.88
CA ASP A 440 -30.66 24.08 -6.47
C ASP A 440 -30.10 22.81 -5.81
N PHE A 441 -29.18 22.95 -4.85
CA PHE A 441 -28.55 21.82 -4.17
C PHE A 441 -29.48 21.11 -3.16
N SER A 442 -30.44 21.84 -2.56
CA SER A 442 -31.35 21.28 -1.55
C SER A 442 -32.37 20.29 -2.13
N ASP A 443 -32.67 20.36 -3.42
CA ASP A 443 -33.69 19.50 -4.08
C ASP A 443 -33.11 18.27 -4.78
N SER A 444 -31.80 18.19 -5.01
CA SER A 444 -31.19 17.09 -5.78
C SER A 444 -30.72 15.89 -4.94
N THR A 445 -30.69 15.99 -3.61
CA THR A 445 -30.32 14.90 -2.68
C THR A 445 -31.37 13.78 -2.59
N ALA A 446 -32.50 13.89 -3.33
CA ALA A 446 -33.57 12.89 -3.36
C ALA A 446 -33.46 11.87 -4.51
N ALA A 447 -32.46 11.95 -5.36
CA ALA A 447 -32.27 10.94 -6.40
C ALA A 447 -31.54 9.71 -5.84
N LYS A 448 -32.29 8.63 -5.56
CA LYS A 448 -31.76 7.31 -5.22
C LYS A 448 -30.71 6.87 -6.25
N PRO A 449 -29.60 6.27 -5.79
CA PRO A 449 -28.66 5.62 -6.70
C PRO A 449 -29.36 4.49 -7.45
N PRO A 450 -29.05 4.23 -8.73
CA PRO A 450 -29.50 3.04 -9.41
C PRO A 450 -28.90 1.81 -8.75
N LEU A 451 -29.73 0.78 -8.56
CA LEU A 451 -29.44 -0.53 -8.01
C LEU A 451 -28.35 -1.27 -8.78
#